data_427e5af57bb5e05fea0d30b4783f6484
#
_entry.id   427e5af57bb5e05fea0d30b4783f6484
#
_cell.length_a   1.000
_cell.length_b   1.000
_cell.length_c   1.000
_cell.angle_alpha   90.00
_cell.angle_beta   90.00
_cell.angle_gamma   90.00
#
_symmetry.space_group_name_H-M   'P 1'
#
loop_
_entity.id
_entity.type
_entity.pdbx_description
1 polymer ?
#
loop_
_entity_poly.entity_id
_entity_poly.type
_entity_poly.pdbx_seq_one_letter_code
_entity_poly.pdbx_strand_id
1 'polypeptide(L)'
;MAGVAAFKAGSFLARTVPDGVATSVARAGGFAAGLMAGDAGTIVGRNLARVHGRPLSDIEKKRKIAETFEWYGRYYVESFRLPDVSVDELDRGFSYDGVASIEANCGPGKSGAILALPHLGTWEWAAFWLARVIKVKVTAIVEPLQPPELFEWFVGLRESLGMEIHPLGPDAGKQIIDALGRGHLVCLLCDRDLQGTGVPVEFFGEKTTLPGGPAMIALRTGVPLMPAAVPWRDHARHG
;
A
#
# COMPACT_ATOMS: atom_id res chain seq x y z
N MET A 1 -1.36 -21.35 -11.36
CA MET A 1 -0.86 -22.23 -10.26
C MET A 1 0.58 -21.90 -9.86
N ALA A 2 1.54 -21.74 -10.79
CA ALA A 2 2.94 -21.43 -10.44
C ALA A 2 3.11 -20.13 -9.62
N GLY A 3 2.37 -19.09 -9.94
CA GLY A 3 2.46 -17.80 -9.23
C GLY A 3 2.06 -17.87 -7.75
N VAL A 4 0.95 -18.51 -7.42
CA VAL A 4 0.48 -18.65 -6.03
C VAL A 4 1.45 -19.48 -5.19
N ALA A 5 1.98 -20.57 -5.76
CA ALA A 5 2.98 -21.39 -5.08
C ALA A 5 4.27 -20.61 -4.79
N ALA A 6 4.71 -19.76 -5.73
CA ALA A 6 5.87 -18.91 -5.54
C ALA A 6 5.66 -17.87 -4.42
N PHE A 7 4.49 -17.23 -4.37
CA PHE A 7 4.14 -16.30 -3.28
C PHE A 7 4.09 -17.00 -1.91
N LYS A 8 3.47 -18.18 -1.83
CA LYS A 8 3.41 -18.98 -0.59
C LYS A 8 4.80 -19.43 -0.15
N ALA A 9 5.63 -19.91 -1.07
CA ALA A 9 7.01 -20.29 -0.77
C ALA A 9 7.86 -19.09 -0.35
N GLY A 10 7.74 -17.95 -1.04
CA GLY A 10 8.41 -16.71 -0.68
C GLY A 10 8.01 -16.21 0.71
N SER A 11 6.72 -16.25 1.04
CA SER A 11 6.20 -15.91 2.37
C SER A 11 6.77 -16.85 3.45
N PHE A 12 6.75 -18.16 3.20
CA PHE A 12 7.31 -19.12 4.15
C PHE A 12 8.81 -18.86 4.38
N LEU A 13 9.59 -18.69 3.33
CA LEU A 13 11.03 -18.40 3.43
C LEU A 13 11.29 -17.06 4.14
N ALA A 14 10.55 -16.01 3.79
CA ALA A 14 10.69 -14.71 4.44
C ALA A 14 10.47 -14.79 5.96
N ARG A 15 9.56 -15.65 6.42
CA ARG A 15 9.20 -15.80 7.83
C ARG A 15 10.15 -16.73 8.62
N THR A 16 10.81 -17.67 7.95
CA THR A 16 11.69 -18.66 8.60
C THR A 16 13.16 -18.23 8.67
N VAL A 17 13.58 -17.33 7.78
CA VAL A 17 14.96 -16.83 7.71
C VAL A 17 15.11 -15.58 8.60
N PRO A 18 16.28 -15.36 9.27
CA PRO A 18 16.52 -14.13 10.02
C PRO A 18 16.28 -12.87 9.17
N ASP A 19 15.70 -11.83 9.79
CA ASP A 19 15.22 -10.63 9.11
C ASP A 19 16.27 -9.97 8.20
N GLY A 20 17.46 -9.72 8.73
CA GLY A 20 18.53 -9.09 7.98
C GLY A 20 18.98 -9.90 6.75
N VAL A 21 18.88 -11.25 6.82
CA VAL A 21 19.21 -12.13 5.68
C VAL A 21 18.08 -12.08 4.65
N ALA A 22 16.83 -12.23 5.09
CA ALA A 22 15.66 -12.18 4.20
C ALA A 22 15.59 -10.86 3.44
N THR A 23 15.75 -9.75 4.14
CA THR A 23 15.76 -8.39 3.57
C THR A 23 16.93 -8.20 2.61
N SER A 24 18.14 -8.64 2.95
CA SER A 24 19.32 -8.51 2.07
C SER A 24 19.18 -9.32 0.78
N VAL A 25 18.66 -10.55 0.88
CA VAL A 25 18.41 -11.40 -0.30
C VAL A 25 17.31 -10.80 -1.18
N ALA A 26 16.23 -10.30 -0.59
CA ALA A 26 15.15 -9.68 -1.34
C ALA A 26 15.59 -8.39 -2.05
N ARG A 27 16.38 -7.56 -1.37
CA ARG A 27 16.97 -6.35 -1.97
C ARG A 27 17.88 -6.69 -3.14
N ALA A 28 18.82 -7.59 -2.93
CA ALA A 28 19.75 -8.02 -3.99
C ALA A 28 19.01 -8.67 -5.19
N GLY A 29 18.02 -9.54 -4.90
CA GLY A 29 17.18 -10.15 -5.93
C GLY A 29 16.31 -9.14 -6.66
N GLY A 30 15.72 -8.20 -5.96
CA GLY A 30 14.95 -7.09 -6.54
C GLY A 30 15.82 -6.21 -7.43
N PHE A 31 17.00 -5.81 -6.95
CA PHE A 31 17.95 -5.04 -7.76
C PHE A 31 18.34 -5.75 -9.06
N ALA A 32 18.69 -7.03 -8.97
CA ALA A 32 19.01 -7.85 -10.15
C ALA A 32 17.82 -7.97 -11.12
N ALA A 33 16.60 -8.18 -10.60
CA ALA A 33 15.38 -8.19 -11.40
C ALA A 33 15.14 -6.85 -12.10
N GLY A 34 15.41 -5.74 -11.42
CA GLY A 34 15.29 -4.39 -11.99
C GLY A 34 16.22 -4.13 -13.17
N LEU A 35 17.43 -4.71 -13.14
CA LEU A 35 18.37 -4.63 -14.29
C LEU A 35 17.83 -5.36 -15.53
N MET A 36 16.92 -6.32 -15.36
CA MET A 36 16.33 -7.15 -16.41
C MET A 36 14.83 -6.84 -16.65
N ALA A 37 14.32 -5.73 -16.13
CA ALA A 37 12.88 -5.48 -16.01
C ALA A 37 12.13 -5.20 -17.33
N GLY A 38 12.79 -5.15 -18.49
CA GLY A 38 12.15 -5.03 -19.80
C GLY A 38 11.12 -3.88 -19.88
N ASP A 39 9.89 -4.21 -20.27
CA ASP A 39 8.81 -3.22 -20.42
C ASP A 39 8.44 -2.54 -19.11
N ALA A 40 8.41 -3.29 -18.00
CA ALA A 40 8.16 -2.72 -16.68
C ALA A 40 9.23 -1.69 -16.30
N GLY A 41 10.50 -1.99 -16.58
CA GLY A 41 11.62 -1.05 -16.42
C GLY A 41 11.45 0.22 -17.27
N THR A 42 10.93 0.08 -18.49
CA THR A 42 10.65 1.22 -19.36
C THR A 42 9.58 2.15 -18.77
N ILE A 43 8.52 1.59 -18.22
CA ILE A 43 7.44 2.37 -17.55
C ILE A 43 8.00 3.08 -16.32
N VAL A 44 8.71 2.35 -15.46
CA VAL A 44 9.36 2.92 -14.26
C VAL A 44 10.32 4.05 -14.63
N GLY A 45 11.16 3.85 -15.65
CA GLY A 45 12.13 4.86 -16.10
C GLY A 45 11.47 6.13 -16.63
N ARG A 46 10.33 6.03 -17.32
CA ARG A 46 9.55 7.21 -17.74
C ARG A 46 8.99 7.97 -16.54
N ASN A 47 8.40 7.25 -15.59
CA ASN A 47 7.82 7.87 -14.40
C ASN A 47 8.91 8.55 -13.55
N LEU A 48 10.06 7.91 -13.38
CA LEU A 48 11.20 8.52 -12.68
C LEU A 48 11.69 9.80 -13.38
N ALA A 49 11.75 9.84 -14.71
CA ALA A 49 12.13 11.06 -15.44
C ALA A 49 11.13 12.20 -15.18
N ARG A 50 9.82 11.91 -15.10
CA ARG A 50 8.78 12.90 -14.73
C ARG A 50 9.00 13.44 -13.33
N VAL A 51 9.18 12.56 -12.35
CA VAL A 51 9.44 12.94 -10.94
C VAL A 51 10.68 13.82 -10.82
N HIS A 52 11.73 13.53 -11.61
CA HIS A 52 12.94 14.34 -11.63
C HIS A 52 12.84 15.64 -12.47
N GLY A 53 11.75 15.83 -13.21
CA GLY A 53 11.56 16.99 -14.09
C GLY A 53 12.60 17.09 -15.23
N ARG A 54 13.30 15.99 -15.54
CA ARG A 54 14.34 15.95 -16.58
C ARG A 54 14.57 14.55 -17.12
N PRO A 55 15.12 14.42 -18.34
CA PRO A 55 15.60 13.15 -18.82
C PRO A 55 16.72 12.59 -17.91
N LEU A 56 16.72 11.31 -17.69
CA LEU A 56 17.77 10.59 -16.99
C LEU A 56 18.76 10.02 -18.02
N SER A 57 20.06 10.06 -17.70
CA SER A 57 21.05 9.33 -18.51
C SER A 57 20.80 7.82 -18.46
N ASP A 58 21.30 7.06 -19.42
CA ASP A 58 21.06 5.60 -19.47
C ASP A 58 21.57 4.87 -18.22
N ILE A 59 22.73 5.29 -17.71
CA ILE A 59 23.31 4.73 -16.49
C ILE A 59 22.44 5.07 -15.27
N GLU A 60 22.08 6.33 -15.11
CA GLU A 60 21.24 6.80 -14.03
C GLU A 60 19.86 6.11 -14.06
N LYS A 61 19.25 6.03 -15.24
CA LYS A 61 17.97 5.36 -15.47
C LYS A 61 18.02 3.88 -15.06
N LYS A 62 19.02 3.13 -15.53
CA LYS A 62 19.18 1.72 -15.17
C LYS A 62 19.35 1.53 -13.67
N ARG A 63 20.19 2.35 -13.02
CA ARG A 63 20.40 2.28 -11.58
C ARG A 63 19.11 2.57 -10.80
N LYS A 64 18.41 3.64 -11.14
CA LYS A 64 17.16 4.02 -10.46
C LYS A 64 16.02 3.02 -10.67
N ILE A 65 15.95 2.38 -11.84
CA ILE A 65 15.02 1.27 -12.05
C ILE A 65 15.39 0.10 -11.13
N ALA A 66 16.67 -0.29 -11.08
CA ALA A 66 17.11 -1.36 -10.20
C ALA A 66 16.84 -1.05 -8.71
N GLU A 67 17.09 0.18 -8.27
CA GLU A 67 16.76 0.67 -6.93
C GLU A 67 15.24 0.57 -6.64
N THR A 68 14.38 0.89 -7.62
CA THR A 68 12.92 0.75 -7.46
C THR A 68 12.51 -0.71 -7.22
N PHE A 69 13.06 -1.64 -7.98
CA PHE A 69 12.79 -3.07 -7.79
C PHE A 69 13.42 -3.64 -6.52
N GLU A 70 14.56 -3.10 -6.06
CA GLU A 70 15.14 -3.41 -4.75
C GLU A 70 14.17 -3.06 -3.61
N TRP A 71 13.58 -1.86 -3.63
CA TRP A 71 12.57 -1.44 -2.66
C TRP A 71 11.30 -2.30 -2.75
N TYR A 72 10.90 -2.70 -3.94
CA TYR A 72 9.77 -3.58 -4.16
C TYR A 72 9.99 -4.98 -3.56
N GLY A 73 11.21 -5.51 -3.70
CA GLY A 73 11.61 -6.76 -3.05
C GLY A 73 11.54 -6.66 -1.52
N ARG A 74 12.05 -5.56 -0.95
CA ARG A 74 11.95 -5.28 0.48
C ARG A 74 10.50 -5.21 0.96
N TYR A 75 9.66 -4.50 0.24
CA TYR A 75 8.21 -4.38 0.55
C TYR A 75 7.55 -5.76 0.71
N TYR A 76 7.80 -6.69 -0.21
CA TYR A 76 7.20 -8.03 -0.10
C TYR A 76 7.70 -8.80 1.12
N VAL A 77 8.99 -8.76 1.41
CA VAL A 77 9.52 -9.45 2.60
C VAL A 77 8.92 -8.87 3.87
N GLU A 78 8.87 -7.57 4.00
CA GLU A 78 8.27 -6.90 5.16
C GLU A 78 6.78 -7.27 5.29
N SER A 79 6.01 -7.21 4.20
CA SER A 79 4.59 -7.57 4.18
C SER A 79 4.35 -9.03 4.59
N PHE A 80 5.19 -9.96 4.11
CA PHE A 80 5.07 -11.38 4.45
C PHE A 80 5.39 -11.67 5.92
N ARG A 81 6.24 -10.89 6.55
CA ARG A 81 6.65 -11.04 7.94
C ARG A 81 5.70 -10.40 8.93
N LEU A 82 4.86 -9.46 8.50
CA LEU A 82 3.93 -8.74 9.37
C LEU A 82 3.11 -9.61 10.33
N PRO A 83 2.63 -10.82 9.96
CA PRO A 83 1.92 -11.69 10.89
C PRO A 83 2.74 -12.12 12.11
N ASP A 84 4.05 -12.17 11.98
CA ASP A 84 4.97 -12.61 13.04
C ASP A 84 5.57 -11.44 13.84
N VAL A 85 5.33 -10.20 13.42
CA VAL A 85 5.79 -8.99 14.10
C VAL A 85 4.95 -8.77 15.37
N SER A 86 5.61 -8.66 16.50
CA SER A 86 4.94 -8.33 17.76
C SER A 86 4.36 -6.91 17.74
N VAL A 87 3.36 -6.65 18.60
CA VAL A 87 2.75 -5.31 18.71
C VAL A 87 3.79 -4.26 19.10
N ASP A 88 4.71 -4.61 19.99
CA ASP A 88 5.79 -3.73 20.45
C ASP A 88 6.81 -3.42 19.34
N GLU A 89 7.11 -4.39 18.47
CA GLU A 89 7.99 -4.18 17.32
C GLU A 89 7.29 -3.36 16.24
N LEU A 90 6.00 -3.64 16.02
CA LEU A 90 5.18 -2.89 15.09
C LEU A 90 5.14 -1.40 15.47
N ASP A 91 4.95 -1.09 16.75
CA ASP A 91 4.90 0.28 17.26
C ASP A 91 6.27 0.96 17.22
N ARG A 92 7.31 0.30 17.70
CA ARG A 92 8.67 0.85 17.66
C ARG A 92 9.20 1.07 16.23
N GLY A 93 8.73 0.27 15.28
CA GLY A 93 9.11 0.35 13.87
C GLY A 93 8.38 1.44 13.09
N PHE A 94 7.40 2.12 13.69
CA PHE A 94 6.54 3.09 13.00
C PHE A 94 6.64 4.48 13.64
N SER A 95 6.88 5.50 12.83
CA SER A 95 6.74 6.90 13.24
C SER A 95 5.53 7.50 12.56
N TYR A 96 4.76 8.30 13.27
CA TYR A 96 3.49 8.81 12.76
C TYR A 96 3.25 10.27 13.16
N ASP A 97 2.43 10.93 12.34
CA ASP A 97 1.89 12.25 12.61
C ASP A 97 0.41 12.27 12.23
N GLY A 98 -0.38 13.12 12.86
CA GLY A 98 -1.80 13.32 12.54
C GLY A 98 -2.76 12.22 13.04
N VAL A 99 -2.33 11.24 13.83
CA VAL A 99 -3.17 10.13 14.34
C VAL A 99 -4.35 10.62 15.18
N ALA A 100 -4.23 11.72 15.89
CA ALA A 100 -5.31 12.30 16.69
C ALA A 100 -6.60 12.53 15.89
N SER A 101 -6.50 12.87 14.60
CA SER A 101 -7.66 13.01 13.72
C SER A 101 -8.35 11.67 13.43
N ILE A 102 -7.59 10.59 13.34
CA ILE A 102 -8.14 9.23 13.18
C ILE A 102 -8.86 8.83 14.46
N GLU A 103 -8.21 8.98 15.61
CA GLU A 103 -8.79 8.65 16.91
C GLU A 103 -10.06 9.46 17.21
N ALA A 104 -10.10 10.73 16.81
CA ALA A 104 -11.27 11.59 17.00
C ALA A 104 -12.49 11.09 16.21
N ASN A 105 -12.31 10.53 15.01
CA ASN A 105 -13.38 10.22 14.08
C ASN A 105 -13.68 8.72 13.94
N CYS A 106 -12.79 7.83 14.35
CA CYS A 106 -12.95 6.38 14.18
C CYS A 106 -13.22 5.68 15.53
N GLY A 107 -14.07 4.65 15.50
CA GLY A 107 -14.48 3.85 16.65
C GLY A 107 -15.99 3.75 16.80
N PRO A 108 -16.49 2.97 17.76
CA PRO A 108 -17.92 2.80 17.99
C PRO A 108 -18.65 4.13 18.24
N GLY A 109 -19.73 4.37 17.52
CA GLY A 109 -20.54 5.58 17.64
C GLY A 109 -19.95 6.83 16.98
N LYS A 110 -18.82 6.72 16.27
CA LYS A 110 -18.21 7.81 15.51
C LYS A 110 -18.56 7.72 14.02
N SER A 111 -18.27 8.80 13.27
CA SER A 111 -18.63 8.92 11.85
C SER A 111 -17.81 8.01 10.91
N GLY A 112 -16.70 7.47 11.38
CA GLY A 112 -15.67 6.95 10.51
C GLY A 112 -14.89 8.06 9.81
N ALA A 113 -13.87 7.66 9.04
CA ALA A 113 -13.06 8.57 8.25
C ALA A 113 -12.49 7.86 7.02
N ILE A 114 -12.13 8.62 5.99
CA ILE A 114 -11.45 8.12 4.80
C ILE A 114 -9.98 8.51 4.85
N LEU A 115 -9.10 7.55 4.68
CA LEU A 115 -7.67 7.75 4.48
C LEU A 115 -7.35 7.54 3.00
N ALA A 116 -7.01 8.62 2.29
CA ALA A 116 -6.61 8.59 0.89
C ALA A 116 -5.08 8.54 0.79
N LEU A 117 -4.54 7.48 0.21
CA LEU A 117 -3.09 7.26 0.20
C LEU A 117 -2.60 6.69 -1.14
N PRO A 118 -1.34 6.95 -1.53
CA PRO A 118 -0.71 6.32 -2.67
C PRO A 118 -0.12 4.95 -2.32
N HIS A 119 0.19 4.13 -3.33
CA HIS A 119 1.04 2.95 -3.19
C HIS A 119 2.50 3.38 -2.95
N LEU A 120 2.78 3.91 -1.76
CA LEU A 120 4.09 4.42 -1.39
C LEU A 120 4.58 3.77 -0.09
N GLY A 121 5.81 3.29 -0.09
CA GLY A 121 6.45 2.68 1.08
C GLY A 121 5.71 1.44 1.60
N THR A 122 5.53 1.38 2.91
CA THR A 122 4.95 0.22 3.61
C THR A 122 3.55 0.50 4.16
N TRP A 123 2.63 0.89 3.29
CA TRP A 123 1.26 1.18 3.69
C TRP A 123 0.58 0.01 4.46
N GLU A 124 0.99 -1.23 4.22
CA GLU A 124 0.50 -2.39 5.00
C GLU A 124 0.97 -2.33 6.45
N TRP A 125 2.23 -1.93 6.71
CA TRP A 125 2.71 -1.72 8.08
C TRP A 125 1.83 -0.71 8.82
N ALA A 126 1.54 0.43 8.19
CA ALA A 126 0.65 1.44 8.76
C ALA A 126 -0.76 0.89 9.05
N ALA A 127 -1.34 0.12 8.11
CA ALA A 127 -2.66 -0.46 8.29
C ALA A 127 -2.70 -1.43 9.48
N PHE A 128 -1.67 -2.25 9.66
CA PHE A 128 -1.58 -3.16 10.81
C PHE A 128 -1.29 -2.44 12.11
N TRP A 129 -0.47 -1.40 12.07
CA TRP A 129 -0.23 -0.55 13.23
C TRP A 129 -1.53 0.11 13.69
N LEU A 130 -2.31 0.67 12.78
CA LEU A 130 -3.63 1.24 13.07
C LEU A 130 -4.60 0.20 13.65
N ALA A 131 -4.60 -1.03 13.12
CA ALA A 131 -5.49 -2.07 13.57
C ALA A 131 -5.07 -2.68 14.93
N ARG A 132 -3.77 -2.86 15.18
CA ARG A 132 -3.27 -3.62 16.34
C ARG A 132 -2.77 -2.75 17.49
N VAL A 133 -2.20 -1.57 17.19
CA VAL A 133 -1.67 -0.64 18.20
C VAL A 133 -2.75 0.37 18.59
N ILE A 134 -3.28 1.11 17.61
CA ILE A 134 -4.34 2.11 17.84
C ILE A 134 -5.72 1.46 18.04
N LYS A 135 -5.89 0.20 17.57
CA LYS A 135 -7.14 -0.58 17.68
C LYS A 135 -8.32 0.05 16.95
N VAL A 136 -8.05 0.76 15.87
CA VAL A 136 -9.06 1.25 14.94
C VAL A 136 -9.40 0.15 13.94
N LYS A 137 -10.69 -0.08 13.67
CA LYS A 137 -11.09 -1.02 12.63
C LYS A 137 -10.78 -0.44 11.25
N VAL A 138 -9.88 -1.08 10.53
CA VAL A 138 -9.46 -0.67 9.17
C VAL A 138 -10.24 -1.47 8.15
N THR A 139 -10.86 -0.78 7.19
CA THR A 139 -11.50 -1.37 6.02
C THR A 139 -10.77 -0.91 4.76
N ALA A 140 -10.45 -1.81 3.85
CA ALA A 140 -9.83 -1.47 2.58
C ALA A 140 -10.55 -2.09 1.39
N ILE A 141 -10.64 -1.32 0.30
CA ILE A 141 -11.09 -1.80 -1.01
C ILE A 141 -9.85 -2.13 -1.83
N VAL A 142 -9.79 -3.34 -2.35
CA VAL A 142 -8.61 -3.85 -3.05
C VAL A 142 -8.95 -4.37 -4.44
N GLU A 143 -8.07 -4.14 -5.41
CA GLU A 143 -8.20 -4.68 -6.76
C GLU A 143 -8.13 -6.21 -6.73
N PRO A 144 -9.10 -6.92 -7.35
CA PRO A 144 -9.04 -8.37 -7.47
C PRO A 144 -7.83 -8.82 -8.29
N LEU A 145 -6.95 -9.59 -7.66
CA LEU A 145 -5.76 -10.13 -8.31
C LEU A 145 -6.08 -11.39 -9.10
N GLN A 146 -5.26 -11.70 -10.10
CA GLN A 146 -5.31 -12.94 -10.85
C GLN A 146 -4.05 -13.78 -10.55
N PRO A 147 -4.17 -15.09 -10.33
CA PRO A 147 -5.42 -15.86 -10.26
C PRO A 147 -6.20 -15.61 -8.94
N PRO A 148 -7.50 -15.97 -8.87
CA PRO A 148 -8.34 -15.72 -7.68
C PRO A 148 -7.76 -16.26 -6.38
N GLU A 149 -7.07 -17.39 -6.39
CA GLU A 149 -6.44 -17.98 -5.21
C GLU A 149 -5.33 -17.10 -4.64
N LEU A 150 -4.69 -16.27 -5.46
CA LEU A 150 -3.72 -15.28 -5.00
C LEU A 150 -4.42 -14.14 -4.27
N PHE A 151 -5.55 -13.68 -4.82
CA PHE A 151 -6.38 -12.68 -4.19
C PHE A 151 -6.88 -13.14 -2.81
N GLU A 152 -7.47 -14.34 -2.73
CA GLU A 152 -7.94 -14.95 -1.49
C GLU A 152 -6.82 -15.07 -0.44
N TRP A 153 -5.62 -15.43 -0.87
CA TRP A 153 -4.48 -15.54 0.03
C TRP A 153 -4.08 -14.18 0.63
N PHE A 154 -4.03 -13.12 -0.18
CA PHE A 154 -3.74 -11.76 0.32
C PHE A 154 -4.87 -11.21 1.20
N VAL A 155 -6.13 -11.48 0.85
CA VAL A 155 -7.28 -11.14 1.70
C VAL A 155 -7.14 -11.81 3.06
N GLY A 156 -6.93 -13.12 3.09
CA GLY A 156 -6.76 -13.87 4.34
C GLY A 156 -5.58 -13.37 5.19
N LEU A 157 -4.46 -12.97 4.56
CA LEU A 157 -3.34 -12.37 5.26
C LEU A 157 -3.75 -11.07 5.97
N ARG A 158 -4.45 -10.17 5.29
CA ARG A 158 -4.88 -8.88 5.85
C ARG A 158 -5.97 -9.03 6.91
N GLU A 159 -6.91 -9.94 6.69
CA GLU A 159 -7.98 -10.23 7.65
C GLU A 159 -7.43 -10.87 8.94
N SER A 160 -6.41 -11.74 8.84
CA SER A 160 -5.74 -12.32 10.02
C SER A 160 -5.11 -11.26 10.93
N LEU A 161 -4.86 -10.07 10.40
CA LEU A 161 -4.27 -8.94 11.10
C LEU A 161 -5.31 -7.87 11.52
N GLY A 162 -6.61 -8.20 11.40
CA GLY A 162 -7.71 -7.41 11.93
C GLY A 162 -8.35 -6.43 10.95
N MET A 163 -7.92 -6.41 9.69
CA MET A 163 -8.55 -5.60 8.64
C MET A 163 -9.84 -6.25 8.13
N GLU A 164 -10.72 -5.42 7.55
CA GLU A 164 -11.87 -5.84 6.75
C GLU A 164 -11.57 -5.52 5.29
N ILE A 165 -11.59 -6.53 4.41
CA ILE A 165 -11.18 -6.38 3.01
C ILE A 165 -12.36 -6.65 2.08
N HIS A 166 -12.58 -5.74 1.14
CA HIS A 166 -13.59 -5.90 0.11
C HIS A 166 -12.97 -5.76 -1.29
N PRO A 167 -13.43 -6.54 -2.26
CA PRO A 167 -12.97 -6.40 -3.64
C PRO A 167 -13.51 -5.10 -4.27
N LEU A 168 -12.70 -4.47 -5.10
CA LEU A 168 -13.16 -3.39 -5.96
C LEU A 168 -14.18 -3.95 -6.97
N GLY A 169 -15.38 -3.39 -6.97
CA GLY A 169 -16.47 -3.83 -7.82
C GLY A 169 -17.70 -2.92 -7.68
N PRO A 170 -18.85 -3.32 -8.27
CA PRO A 170 -20.08 -2.52 -8.26
C PRO A 170 -20.57 -2.14 -6.86
N ASP A 171 -20.35 -3.00 -5.87
CA ASP A 171 -20.80 -2.82 -4.49
C ASP A 171 -19.79 -2.04 -3.62
N ALA A 172 -18.60 -1.72 -4.12
CA ALA A 172 -17.55 -1.08 -3.35
C ALA A 172 -18.01 0.22 -2.67
N GLY A 173 -18.75 1.06 -3.37
CA GLY A 173 -19.28 2.31 -2.82
C GLY A 173 -20.22 2.07 -1.63
N LYS A 174 -21.09 1.07 -1.71
CA LYS A 174 -22.00 0.70 -0.61
C LYS A 174 -21.18 0.15 0.58
N GLN A 175 -20.23 -0.74 0.34
CA GLN A 175 -19.38 -1.32 1.38
C GLN A 175 -18.58 -0.26 2.13
N ILE A 176 -18.06 0.77 1.42
CA ILE A 176 -17.38 1.92 2.02
C ILE A 176 -18.33 2.69 2.95
N ILE A 177 -19.54 3.03 2.46
CA ILE A 177 -20.53 3.79 3.25
C ILE A 177 -20.96 3.00 4.49
N ASP A 178 -21.20 1.70 4.35
CA ASP A 178 -21.57 0.81 5.46
C ASP A 178 -20.42 0.72 6.50
N ALA A 179 -19.16 0.65 6.07
CA ALA A 179 -18.01 0.66 6.97
C ALA A 179 -17.84 1.99 7.71
N LEU A 180 -18.00 3.11 7.02
CA LEU A 180 -18.00 4.45 7.63
C LEU A 180 -19.10 4.56 8.68
N GLY A 181 -20.33 4.10 8.39
CA GLY A 181 -21.44 4.09 9.35
C GLY A 181 -21.18 3.26 10.61
N ARG A 182 -20.23 2.32 10.56
CA ARG A 182 -19.76 1.55 11.72
C ARG A 182 -18.59 2.22 12.45
N GLY A 183 -18.14 3.40 12.01
CA GLY A 183 -17.02 4.13 12.60
C GLY A 183 -15.65 3.59 12.18
N HIS A 184 -15.57 2.87 11.06
CA HIS A 184 -14.28 2.35 10.57
C HIS A 184 -13.41 3.44 9.92
N LEU A 185 -12.11 3.23 9.90
CA LEU A 185 -11.18 3.93 9.03
C LEU A 185 -11.15 3.21 7.68
N VAL A 186 -11.64 3.88 6.63
CA VAL A 186 -11.63 3.32 5.28
C VAL A 186 -10.39 3.79 4.53
N CYS A 187 -9.49 2.86 4.21
CA CYS A 187 -8.25 3.12 3.49
C CYS A 187 -8.44 2.89 2.00
N LEU A 188 -8.21 3.92 1.18
CA LEU A 188 -8.36 3.90 -0.27
C LEU A 188 -7.05 4.30 -0.94
N LEU A 189 -6.44 3.35 -1.66
CA LEU A 189 -5.31 3.63 -2.53
C LEU A 189 -5.84 4.35 -3.79
N CYS A 190 -5.43 5.59 -4.02
CA CYS A 190 -6.06 6.47 -5.00
C CYS A 190 -5.06 7.17 -5.95
N ASP A 191 -3.89 6.59 -6.14
CA ASP A 191 -2.85 7.08 -7.06
C ASP A 191 -2.92 6.47 -8.47
N ARG A 192 -3.85 5.52 -8.72
CA ARG A 192 -4.03 4.87 -10.01
C ARG A 192 -5.48 4.91 -10.47
N ASP A 193 -5.73 5.53 -11.62
CA ASP A 193 -7.05 5.49 -12.28
C ASP A 193 -7.14 4.25 -13.19
N LEU A 194 -7.66 3.15 -12.64
CA LEU A 194 -7.79 1.88 -13.35
C LEU A 194 -8.91 1.84 -14.39
N GLN A 195 -9.89 2.73 -14.24
CA GLN A 195 -11.09 2.75 -15.09
C GLN A 195 -11.06 3.87 -16.15
N GLY A 196 -10.11 4.80 -16.06
CA GLY A 196 -10.04 5.96 -16.96
C GLY A 196 -11.16 6.97 -16.75
N THR A 197 -11.85 6.95 -15.62
CA THR A 197 -12.98 7.81 -15.27
C THR A 197 -12.65 8.82 -14.19
N GLY A 198 -11.39 8.95 -13.84
CA GLY A 198 -10.89 9.83 -12.80
C GLY A 198 -11.03 11.31 -13.12
N VAL A 199 -10.74 12.13 -12.12
CA VAL A 199 -10.73 13.59 -12.25
C VAL A 199 -9.46 14.03 -12.97
N PRO A 200 -9.54 14.86 -14.00
CA PRO A 200 -8.36 15.41 -14.66
C PRO A 200 -7.51 16.26 -13.71
N VAL A 201 -6.23 15.98 -13.68
CA VAL A 201 -5.24 16.71 -12.86
C VAL A 201 -3.96 16.93 -13.64
N GLU A 202 -3.15 17.88 -13.19
CA GLU A 202 -1.75 18.00 -13.59
C GLU A 202 -0.88 17.39 -12.47
N PHE A 203 -0.04 16.42 -12.82
CA PHE A 203 0.82 15.72 -11.90
C PHE A 203 2.24 15.60 -12.46
N PHE A 204 3.21 16.18 -11.77
CA PHE A 204 4.58 16.33 -12.26
C PHE A 204 4.68 16.96 -13.66
N GLY A 205 3.88 18.01 -13.92
CA GLY A 205 3.88 18.73 -15.18
C GLY A 205 3.19 18.03 -16.35
N GLU A 206 2.54 16.88 -16.12
CA GLU A 206 1.77 16.18 -17.15
C GLU A 206 0.30 16.05 -16.77
N LYS A 207 -0.56 16.13 -17.80
CA LYS A 207 -2.00 15.90 -17.63
C LYS A 207 -2.27 14.40 -17.45
N THR A 208 -3.02 14.06 -16.42
CA THR A 208 -3.44 12.70 -16.10
C THR A 208 -4.80 12.70 -15.43
N THR A 209 -5.27 11.56 -14.97
CA THR A 209 -6.48 11.43 -14.15
C THR A 209 -6.17 10.71 -12.85
N LEU A 210 -6.84 11.11 -11.77
CA LEU A 210 -6.79 10.43 -10.48
C LEU A 210 -8.21 10.05 -10.03
N PRO A 211 -8.35 8.91 -9.27
CA PRO A 211 -9.65 8.48 -8.76
C PRO A 211 -10.32 9.53 -7.87
N GLY A 212 -11.47 10.02 -8.28
CA GLY A 212 -12.28 10.98 -7.51
C GLY A 212 -13.14 10.33 -6.41
N GLY A 213 -13.18 9.00 -6.34
CA GLY A 213 -14.03 8.24 -5.44
C GLY A 213 -13.91 8.64 -3.97
N PRO A 214 -12.71 8.74 -3.38
CA PRO A 214 -12.54 9.14 -1.98
C PRO A 214 -13.15 10.50 -1.66
N ALA A 215 -12.88 11.50 -2.52
CA ALA A 215 -13.42 12.86 -2.35
C ALA A 215 -14.95 12.88 -2.51
N MET A 216 -15.47 12.17 -3.51
CA MET A 216 -16.90 12.09 -3.78
C MET A 216 -17.68 11.44 -2.61
N ILE A 217 -17.12 10.38 -2.01
CA ILE A 217 -17.75 9.73 -0.85
C ILE A 217 -17.68 10.66 0.37
N ALA A 218 -16.56 11.33 0.61
CA ALA A 218 -16.42 12.28 1.71
C ALA A 218 -17.46 13.43 1.59
N LEU A 219 -17.59 14.02 0.40
CA LEU A 219 -18.59 15.06 0.14
C LEU A 219 -20.03 14.57 0.37
N ARG A 220 -20.33 13.33 -0.02
CA ARG A 220 -21.66 12.74 0.14
C ARG A 220 -22.01 12.37 1.57
N THR A 221 -21.04 11.91 2.34
CA THR A 221 -21.25 11.40 3.70
C THR A 221 -20.93 12.40 4.79
N GLY A 222 -20.17 13.47 4.46
CA GLY A 222 -19.71 14.47 5.44
C GLY A 222 -18.56 13.97 6.33
N VAL A 223 -18.01 12.77 6.11
CA VAL A 223 -16.91 12.24 6.92
C VAL A 223 -15.58 12.91 6.54
N PRO A 224 -14.61 13.00 7.47
CA PRO A 224 -13.28 13.51 7.16
C PRO A 224 -12.56 12.70 6.09
N LEU A 225 -11.95 13.42 5.14
CA LEU A 225 -11.01 12.87 4.16
C LEU A 225 -9.60 13.32 4.53
N MET A 226 -8.74 12.38 4.84
CA MET A 226 -7.38 12.63 5.28
C MET A 226 -6.39 12.09 4.23
N PRO A 227 -5.59 12.93 3.57
CA PRO A 227 -4.48 12.46 2.76
C PRO A 227 -3.38 11.91 3.66
N ALA A 228 -2.79 10.78 3.29
CA ALA A 228 -1.69 10.17 4.01
C ALA A 228 -0.64 9.59 3.07
N ALA A 229 0.57 9.45 3.55
CA ALA A 229 1.65 8.75 2.88
C ALA A 229 2.48 7.99 3.92
N VAL A 230 3.06 6.86 3.53
CA VAL A 230 3.84 5.98 4.42
C VAL A 230 5.23 5.74 3.80
N PRO A 231 6.08 6.77 3.70
CA PRO A 231 7.43 6.60 3.16
C PRO A 231 8.30 5.75 4.10
N TRP A 232 9.33 5.10 3.56
CA TRP A 232 10.41 4.62 4.42
C TRP A 232 11.18 5.83 4.96
N ARG A 233 11.34 5.90 6.26
CA ARG A 233 12.21 6.84 6.93
C ARG A 233 13.41 6.08 7.47
N ASP A 234 14.61 6.50 7.10
CA ASP A 234 15.86 5.82 7.44
C ASP A 234 15.79 4.29 7.18
N HIS A 235 16.85 3.58 7.18
CA HIS A 235 16.84 2.15 6.80
C HIS A 235 16.13 1.21 7.78
N ALA A 236 15.50 1.73 8.85
CA ALA A 236 14.93 0.94 9.93
C ALA A 236 13.52 1.35 10.41
N ARG A 237 12.93 2.43 9.91
CA ARG A 237 11.62 2.90 10.38
C ARG A 237 10.68 3.23 9.22
N HIS A 238 9.39 3.02 9.47
CA HIS A 238 8.28 3.30 8.57
C HIS A 238 7.50 4.52 9.07
N GLY A 239 6.79 5.22 8.18
CA GLY A 239 5.89 6.32 8.51
C GLY A 239 6.33 7.69 8.06
#